data_a6a981965d5fae7a0f52e03b4fa6fa9c
#
_entry.id   a6a981965d5fae7a0f52e03b4fa6fa9c
#
_cell.length_a   1.000
_cell.length_b   1.000
_cell.length_c   1.000
_cell.angle_alpha   90.00
_cell.angle_beta   90.00
_cell.angle_gamma   90.00
#
_symmetry.space_group_name_H-M   'P 1'
#
loop_
_entity.id
_entity.type
_entity.pdbx_description
1 polymer ?
#
loop_
_entity_poly.entity_id
_entity_poly.type
_entity_poly.pdbx_seq_one_letter_code
_entity_poly.pdbx_strand_id
1 'polypeptide(L)'
;FESYINRVEAGKSEYYQFDIYGMFLPGNFHPVINYKGEYEKGSHKFDVGKLGFLYSKKNQTIIASITKRTDMGVSDIDSTQLTTVQDGIFGELDINGKLKNGWSGKIVLKKRISNNLIKKDKLNYAIGLANIRFNNKTNPIRWELHSKIEETYTESRAVVYDSIGVGLGSYRYDEKFNEYISDPNGAYISHTILTGDRDLITNFVASQRLFIDFAKIPITFLKNINVRSDLRTEFKGKSFALDKIVEPTLSDNEIARSKVNLRNEIDYNPQGTTRRIRNWVINSQDLLGADPRGNDLRIQKEYGVEWREPFKKVFHSVLKIESHNIDHSSGFSNLRNRDVD
;
A
#
# COMPACT_ATOMS: atom_id res chain seq x y z
N PHE A 1 -29.18 6.27 23.70
CA PHE A 1 -28.30 5.74 24.75
C PHE A 1 -28.52 4.24 24.83
N GLU A 2 -27.54 3.44 24.58
CA GLU A 2 -27.60 1.98 24.69
C GLU A 2 -26.55 1.55 25.70
N SER A 3 -26.90 0.68 26.62
CA SER A 3 -25.96 0.07 27.55
C SER A 3 -26.21 -1.43 27.64
N TYR A 4 -25.17 -2.20 27.66
CA TYR A 4 -25.18 -3.63 27.81
C TYR A 4 -24.24 -4.03 28.94
N ILE A 5 -24.72 -4.82 29.88
CA ILE A 5 -23.90 -5.40 30.95
C ILE A 5 -24.19 -6.89 30.99
N ASN A 6 -23.18 -7.68 30.75
CA ASN A 6 -23.24 -9.13 30.88
C ASN A 6 -22.38 -9.57 32.07
N ARG A 7 -22.98 -10.36 32.96
CA ARG A 7 -22.31 -11.00 34.08
C ARG A 7 -22.46 -12.50 33.95
N VAL A 8 -21.39 -13.22 33.83
CA VAL A 8 -21.41 -14.68 33.82
C VAL A 8 -20.62 -15.19 35.03
N GLU A 9 -21.26 -15.95 35.86
CA GLU A 9 -20.60 -16.68 36.96
C GLU A 9 -20.54 -18.15 36.56
N ALA A 10 -19.34 -18.63 36.24
CA ALA A 10 -19.08 -20.03 35.94
C ALA A 10 -18.05 -20.59 36.95
N GLY A 11 -18.51 -21.26 37.98
CA GLY A 11 -17.67 -21.84 38.98
C GLY A 11 -16.95 -20.80 39.89
N LYS A 12 -15.59 -20.80 39.89
CA LYS A 12 -14.77 -19.86 40.69
C LYS A 12 -14.36 -18.60 39.92
N SER A 13 -14.71 -18.43 38.64
CA SER A 13 -14.35 -17.26 37.85
C SER A 13 -15.48 -16.24 37.81
N GLU A 14 -15.14 -14.98 38.08
CA GLU A 14 -16.04 -13.84 37.91
C GLU A 14 -15.69 -13.15 36.60
N TYR A 15 -16.66 -13.04 35.70
CA TYR A 15 -16.52 -12.37 34.41
C TYR A 15 -17.54 -11.25 34.28
N TYR A 16 -17.07 -10.07 33.89
CA TYR A 16 -17.90 -8.90 33.63
C TYR A 16 -17.57 -8.31 32.27
N GLN A 17 -18.59 -8.03 31.50
CA GLN A 17 -18.49 -7.28 30.24
C GLN A 17 -19.51 -6.16 30.25
N PHE A 18 -19.11 -4.97 29.85
CA PHE A 18 -20.01 -3.83 29.68
C PHE A 18 -19.70 -3.04 28.41
N ASP A 19 -20.73 -2.49 27.80
CA ASP A 19 -20.65 -1.60 26.65
C ASP A 19 -21.68 -0.47 26.84
N ILE A 20 -21.19 0.75 26.86
CA ILE A 20 -22.01 1.95 27.01
C ILE A 20 -21.81 2.80 25.76
N TYR A 21 -22.85 2.99 25.00
CA TYR A 21 -22.84 3.79 23.79
C TYR A 21 -23.82 4.95 23.92
N GLY A 22 -23.36 6.16 23.61
CA GLY A 22 -24.16 7.37 23.58
C GLY A 22 -23.94 8.16 22.30
N MET A 23 -25.01 8.53 21.66
CA MET A 23 -25.05 9.46 20.54
C MET A 23 -25.98 10.62 20.88
N PHE A 24 -25.48 11.85 20.77
CA PHE A 24 -26.20 13.05 21.09
C PHE A 24 -26.76 13.67 19.80
N LEU A 25 -28.04 13.94 19.79
CA LEU A 25 -28.84 14.52 18.70
C LEU A 25 -29.43 15.85 19.13
N PRO A 26 -29.85 16.80 18.29
CA PRO A 26 -30.29 16.66 16.90
C PRO A 26 -29.41 17.36 15.89
N GLY A 27 -29.69 17.14 14.62
CA GLY A 27 -29.05 17.84 13.48
C GLY A 27 -28.18 16.95 12.62
N ASN A 28 -27.21 17.54 11.93
CA ASN A 28 -26.26 16.79 11.08
C ASN A 28 -24.98 16.40 11.81
N PHE A 29 -24.77 16.89 13.01
CA PHE A 29 -23.58 16.68 13.83
C PHE A 29 -23.94 15.93 15.10
N HIS A 30 -23.34 14.75 15.31
CA HIS A 30 -23.64 13.85 16.39
C HIS A 30 -22.37 13.49 17.17
N PRO A 31 -22.11 14.09 18.33
CA PRO A 31 -21.06 13.60 19.24
C PRO A 31 -21.35 12.16 19.65
N VAL A 32 -20.31 11.34 19.68
CA VAL A 32 -20.37 9.91 20.00
C VAL A 32 -19.43 9.62 21.15
N ILE A 33 -19.94 8.93 22.15
CA ILE A 33 -19.15 8.39 23.27
C ILE A 33 -19.40 6.90 23.32
N ASN A 34 -18.34 6.11 23.42
CA ASN A 34 -18.44 4.69 23.67
C ASN A 34 -17.41 4.30 24.73
N TYR A 35 -17.84 3.52 25.70
CA TYR A 35 -16.98 2.95 26.71
C TYR A 35 -17.26 1.46 26.85
N LYS A 36 -16.24 0.65 26.61
CA LYS A 36 -16.30 -0.82 26.71
C LYS A 36 -15.30 -1.28 27.73
N GLY A 37 -15.66 -2.30 28.46
CA GLY A 37 -14.74 -2.97 29.36
C GLY A 37 -15.07 -4.44 29.52
N GLU A 38 -14.04 -5.18 29.82
CA GLU A 38 -14.10 -6.59 30.13
C GLU A 38 -13.17 -6.87 31.30
N TYR A 39 -13.64 -7.67 32.23
CA TYR A 39 -12.88 -8.08 33.40
C TYR A 39 -13.12 -9.54 33.68
N GLU A 40 -12.04 -10.30 33.79
CA GLU A 40 -12.03 -11.67 34.27
C GLU A 40 -11.09 -11.76 35.45
N LYS A 41 -11.63 -12.15 36.61
CA LYS A 41 -10.88 -12.22 37.85
C LYS A 41 -9.70 -13.20 37.75
N GLY A 42 -8.51 -12.69 38.06
CA GLY A 42 -7.26 -13.50 38.03
C GLY A 42 -6.75 -13.81 36.62
N SER A 43 -7.29 -13.20 35.58
CA SER A 43 -6.89 -13.42 34.19
C SER A 43 -6.54 -12.11 33.49
N HIS A 44 -7.53 -11.29 33.17
CA HIS A 44 -7.31 -10.08 32.41
C HIS A 44 -8.38 -9.01 32.68
N LYS A 45 -8.04 -7.78 32.28
CA LYS A 45 -8.98 -6.66 32.18
C LYS A 45 -8.62 -5.81 30.97
N PHE A 46 -9.59 -5.33 30.23
CA PHE A 46 -9.36 -4.23 29.30
C PHE A 46 -10.43 -3.14 29.44
N ASP A 47 -10.01 -1.92 29.19
CA ASP A 47 -10.86 -0.74 29.13
C ASP A 47 -10.64 -0.03 27.80
N VAL A 48 -11.73 0.32 27.11
CA VAL A 48 -11.71 1.07 25.84
C VAL A 48 -12.66 2.24 25.94
N GLY A 49 -12.10 3.44 25.91
CA GLY A 49 -12.87 4.68 25.83
C GLY A 49 -12.74 5.31 24.46
N LYS A 50 -13.84 5.59 23.77
CA LYS A 50 -13.90 6.24 22.46
C LYS A 50 -14.70 7.52 22.57
N LEU A 51 -14.10 8.62 22.10
CA LEU A 51 -14.75 9.92 21.90
C LEU A 51 -14.66 10.27 20.42
N GLY A 52 -15.76 10.78 19.88
CA GLY A 52 -15.76 11.14 18.48
C GLY A 52 -16.99 11.94 18.09
N PHE A 53 -17.12 12.16 16.79
CA PHE A 53 -18.30 12.73 16.19
C PHE A 53 -18.63 12.08 14.84
N LEU A 54 -19.89 12.05 14.53
CA LEU A 54 -20.45 11.71 13.24
C LEU A 54 -21.11 12.95 12.66
N TYR A 55 -20.64 13.42 11.52
CA TYR A 55 -21.36 14.40 10.70
C TYR A 55 -22.00 13.65 9.52
N SER A 56 -23.32 13.82 9.36
CA SER A 56 -24.05 13.19 8.27
C SER A 56 -25.02 14.19 7.64
N LYS A 57 -24.82 14.45 6.35
CA LYS A 57 -25.69 15.34 5.58
C LYS A 57 -25.93 14.77 4.19
N LYS A 58 -27.15 14.33 3.90
CA LYS A 58 -27.55 13.72 2.62
C LYS A 58 -26.58 12.59 2.20
N ASN A 59 -25.66 12.90 1.29
CA ASN A 59 -24.74 11.94 0.68
C ASN A 59 -23.29 12.09 1.20
N GLN A 60 -23.11 12.74 2.33
CA GLN A 60 -21.79 12.99 2.93
C GLN A 60 -21.79 12.49 4.37
N THR A 61 -20.74 11.79 4.74
CA THR A 61 -20.53 11.29 6.10
C THR A 61 -19.08 11.56 6.48
N ILE A 62 -18.87 12.14 7.65
CA ILE A 62 -17.55 12.32 8.26
C ILE A 62 -17.61 11.73 9.65
N ILE A 63 -16.71 10.81 9.93
CA ILE A 63 -16.52 10.22 11.25
C ILE A 63 -15.11 10.59 11.70
N ALA A 64 -14.97 11.21 12.86
CA ALA A 64 -13.69 11.39 13.50
C ALA A 64 -13.77 10.91 14.94
N SER A 65 -12.75 10.17 15.38
CA SER A 65 -12.75 9.64 16.74
C SER A 65 -11.32 9.42 17.25
N ILE A 66 -11.21 9.52 18.58
CA ILE A 66 -10.03 9.13 19.34
C ILE A 66 -10.46 8.05 20.31
N THR A 67 -9.71 6.96 20.35
CA THR A 67 -9.95 5.82 21.23
C THR A 67 -8.72 5.59 22.09
N LYS A 68 -8.90 5.48 23.39
CA LYS A 68 -7.87 5.02 24.32
C LYS A 68 -8.22 3.59 24.74
N ARG A 69 -7.23 2.70 24.70
CA ARG A 69 -7.35 1.32 25.15
C ARG A 69 -6.25 1.02 26.17
N THR A 70 -6.63 0.38 27.26
CA THR A 70 -5.70 -0.11 28.29
C THR A 70 -6.01 -1.58 28.50
N ASP A 71 -5.00 -2.44 28.32
CA ASP A 71 -5.07 -3.87 28.60
C ASP A 71 -4.25 -4.18 29.86
N MET A 72 -4.82 -4.93 30.78
CA MET A 72 -4.19 -5.37 32.03
C MET A 72 -4.15 -6.90 32.05
N GLY A 73 -3.05 -7.44 32.49
CA GLY A 73 -2.86 -8.88 32.68
C GLY A 73 -2.34 -9.19 34.08
N VAL A 74 -2.26 -10.43 34.41
CA VAL A 74 -1.71 -10.94 35.70
C VAL A 74 -0.27 -10.47 35.83
N SER A 75 0.07 -9.95 37.01
CA SER A 75 1.43 -9.54 37.34
C SER A 75 2.35 -10.76 37.51
N ASP A 76 3.59 -10.69 36.98
CA ASP A 76 4.61 -11.70 37.18
C ASP A 76 5.09 -11.81 38.64
N ILE A 77 4.83 -10.75 39.43
CA ILE A 77 5.27 -10.68 40.83
C ILE A 77 4.14 -11.18 41.77
N ASP A 78 2.90 -10.85 41.48
CA ASP A 78 1.73 -11.22 42.28
C ASP A 78 0.58 -11.62 41.37
N SER A 79 0.28 -12.91 41.31
CA SER A 79 -0.78 -13.47 40.47
C SER A 79 -2.20 -13.06 40.88
N THR A 80 -2.36 -12.34 41.97
CA THR A 80 -3.65 -11.79 42.41
C THR A 80 -3.89 -10.37 41.92
N GLN A 81 -2.86 -9.69 41.40
CA GLN A 81 -2.94 -8.30 40.93
C GLN A 81 -2.85 -8.22 39.40
N LEU A 82 -3.68 -7.37 38.85
CA LEU A 82 -3.60 -7.01 37.43
C LEU A 82 -2.74 -5.77 37.25
N THR A 83 -1.76 -5.87 36.37
CA THR A 83 -0.88 -4.75 35.97
C THR A 83 -1.13 -4.38 34.51
N THR A 84 -0.88 -3.11 34.16
CA THR A 84 -1.00 -2.67 32.78
C THR A 84 0.03 -3.36 31.90
N VAL A 85 -0.45 -4.14 30.93
CA VAL A 85 0.37 -4.88 29.94
C VAL A 85 0.58 -4.05 28.70
N GLN A 86 -0.47 -3.36 28.27
CA GLN A 86 -0.46 -2.56 27.06
C GLN A 86 -1.40 -1.36 27.22
N ASP A 87 -0.95 -0.21 26.74
CA ASP A 87 -1.77 0.97 26.58
C ASP A 87 -1.66 1.49 25.15
N GLY A 88 -2.71 2.15 24.64
CA GLY A 88 -2.68 2.67 23.29
C GLY A 88 -3.72 3.74 23.03
N ILE A 89 -3.39 4.61 22.08
CA ILE A 89 -4.28 5.65 21.54
C ILE A 89 -4.45 5.40 20.04
N PHE A 90 -5.72 5.46 19.58
CA PHE A 90 -6.09 5.26 18.20
C PHE A 90 -6.86 6.49 17.72
N GLY A 91 -6.38 7.13 16.65
CA GLY A 91 -7.11 8.17 15.93
C GLY A 91 -7.70 7.60 14.64
N GLU A 92 -8.93 7.97 14.32
CA GLU A 92 -9.61 7.58 13.09
C GLU A 92 -10.32 8.78 12.47
N LEU A 93 -10.16 8.95 11.15
CA LEU A 93 -10.93 9.86 10.32
C LEU A 93 -11.43 9.10 9.10
N ASP A 94 -12.76 9.02 8.94
CA ASP A 94 -13.42 8.44 7.76
C ASP A 94 -14.29 9.53 7.11
N ILE A 95 -13.98 9.87 5.87
CA ILE A 95 -14.74 10.82 5.05
C ILE A 95 -15.28 10.07 3.86
N ASN A 96 -16.60 10.04 3.72
CA ASN A 96 -17.25 9.42 2.58
C ASN A 96 -18.31 10.37 2.01
N GLY A 97 -18.38 10.48 0.68
CA GLY A 97 -19.38 11.35 0.10
C GLY A 97 -19.48 11.35 -1.41
N LYS A 98 -20.63 11.88 -1.86
CA LYS A 98 -20.87 12.20 -3.28
C LYS A 98 -21.21 13.68 -3.39
N LEU A 99 -20.50 14.36 -4.28
CA LEU A 99 -20.74 15.77 -4.63
C LEU A 99 -21.60 15.88 -5.88
N LYS A 100 -22.31 16.99 -6.04
CA LYS A 100 -23.23 17.20 -7.17
C LYS A 100 -22.55 17.16 -8.54
N ASN A 101 -21.27 17.53 -8.63
CA ASN A 101 -20.56 17.69 -9.90
C ASN A 101 -19.90 16.40 -10.41
N GLY A 102 -20.31 15.23 -9.92
CA GLY A 102 -19.77 13.94 -10.36
C GLY A 102 -18.60 13.43 -9.54
N TRP A 103 -18.15 14.13 -8.51
CA TRP A 103 -17.16 13.67 -7.56
C TRP A 103 -17.77 12.73 -6.53
N SER A 104 -17.10 11.66 -6.25
CA SER A 104 -17.40 10.79 -5.11
C SER A 104 -16.10 10.25 -4.55
N GLY A 105 -16.08 9.93 -3.27
CA GLY A 105 -14.89 9.36 -2.69
C GLY A 105 -15.03 8.94 -1.25
N LYS A 106 -14.06 8.14 -0.83
CA LYS A 106 -13.86 7.73 0.54
C LYS A 106 -12.39 7.91 0.90
N ILE A 107 -12.14 8.58 2.02
CA ILE A 107 -10.80 8.76 2.61
C ILE A 107 -10.88 8.22 4.02
N VAL A 108 -9.99 7.31 4.37
CA VAL A 108 -9.85 6.76 5.72
C VAL A 108 -8.42 6.98 6.17
N LEU A 109 -8.24 7.61 7.32
CA LEU A 109 -6.96 7.78 7.98
C LEU A 109 -7.05 7.18 9.37
N LYS A 110 -6.09 6.33 9.73
CA LYS A 110 -5.99 5.72 11.05
C LYS A 110 -4.56 5.85 11.56
N LYS A 111 -4.42 6.26 12.82
CA LYS A 111 -3.13 6.31 13.52
C LYS A 111 -3.23 5.51 14.80
N ARG A 112 -2.26 4.65 15.05
CA ARG A 112 -2.15 3.88 16.28
C ARG A 112 -0.81 4.16 16.94
N ILE A 113 -0.87 4.50 18.22
CA ILE A 113 0.29 4.57 19.11
C ILE A 113 -0.03 3.65 20.27
N SER A 114 0.78 2.63 20.50
CA SER A 114 0.55 1.65 21.54
C SER A 114 1.88 1.23 22.16
N ASN A 115 1.94 1.16 23.47
CA ASN A 115 3.10 0.71 24.24
C ASN A 115 2.80 -0.64 24.86
N ASN A 116 3.62 -1.64 24.58
CA ASN A 116 3.61 -2.91 25.29
C ASN A 116 4.64 -2.82 26.42
N LEU A 117 4.16 -2.80 27.65
CA LEU A 117 5.00 -2.58 28.83
C LEU A 117 5.81 -3.83 29.22
N ILE A 118 5.31 -5.03 28.88
CA ILE A 118 6.03 -6.29 29.14
C ILE A 118 7.20 -6.43 28.18
N LYS A 119 6.93 -6.29 26.87
CA LYS A 119 7.97 -6.43 25.83
C LYS A 119 8.81 -5.17 25.65
N LYS A 120 8.47 -4.09 26.34
CA LYS A 120 9.05 -2.73 26.18
C LYS A 120 9.04 -2.25 24.71
N ASP A 121 8.02 -2.68 23.99
CA ASP A 121 7.86 -2.43 22.54
C ASP A 121 6.88 -1.28 22.33
N LYS A 122 7.23 -0.35 21.44
CA LYS A 122 6.38 0.76 21.08
C LYS A 122 5.93 0.61 19.63
N LEU A 123 4.64 0.41 19.43
CA LEU A 123 4.04 0.36 18.11
C LEU A 123 3.50 1.75 17.74
N ASN A 124 3.99 2.29 16.64
CA ASN A 124 3.54 3.55 16.11
C ASN A 124 3.40 3.42 14.60
N TYR A 125 2.17 3.27 14.09
CA TYR A 125 1.93 3.11 12.67
C TYR A 125 0.69 3.84 12.21
N ALA A 126 0.66 4.18 10.92
CA ALA A 126 -0.46 4.83 10.25
C ALA A 126 -0.98 3.98 9.10
N ILE A 127 -2.27 4.11 8.83
CA ILE A 127 -2.94 3.55 7.66
C ILE A 127 -3.73 4.66 7.00
N GLY A 128 -3.52 4.84 5.70
CA GLY A 128 -4.30 5.74 4.86
C GLY A 128 -4.92 4.99 3.68
N LEU A 129 -6.15 5.30 3.36
CA LEU A 129 -6.85 4.80 2.18
C LEU A 129 -7.58 5.97 1.53
N ALA A 130 -7.41 6.12 0.22
CA ALA A 130 -8.15 7.09 -0.56
C ALA A 130 -8.73 6.41 -1.81
N ASN A 131 -10.05 6.51 -1.97
CA ASN A 131 -10.78 6.11 -3.17
C ASN A 131 -11.50 7.35 -3.67
N ILE A 132 -11.05 7.92 -4.78
CA ILE A 132 -11.63 9.14 -5.32
C ILE A 132 -12.04 8.86 -6.76
N ARG A 133 -13.24 9.26 -7.11
CA ARG A 133 -13.78 9.08 -8.45
C ARG A 133 -14.43 10.36 -8.92
N PHE A 134 -14.10 10.76 -10.13
CA PHE A 134 -14.80 11.77 -10.90
C PHE A 134 -15.49 11.12 -12.08
N ASN A 135 -16.83 11.22 -12.14
CA ASN A 135 -17.62 10.72 -13.24
C ASN A 135 -18.87 11.59 -13.42
N ASN A 136 -18.82 12.47 -14.40
CA ASN A 136 -19.95 13.32 -14.78
C ASN A 136 -20.42 12.92 -16.18
N LYS A 137 -21.72 12.75 -16.39
CA LYS A 137 -22.30 12.31 -17.66
C LYS A 137 -22.03 13.29 -18.82
N THR A 138 -21.95 14.58 -18.52
CA THR A 138 -21.72 15.64 -19.53
C THR A 138 -20.24 15.99 -19.71
N ASN A 139 -19.36 15.55 -18.81
CA ASN A 139 -17.94 15.84 -18.88
C ASN A 139 -17.20 14.76 -19.69
N PRO A 140 -16.27 15.12 -20.57
CA PRO A 140 -15.45 14.16 -21.30
C PRO A 140 -14.52 13.36 -20.41
N ILE A 141 -14.18 13.87 -19.22
CA ILE A 141 -13.20 13.26 -18.32
C ILE A 141 -13.90 12.34 -17.34
N ARG A 142 -13.37 11.13 -17.20
CA ARG A 142 -13.60 10.20 -16.09
C ARG A 142 -12.27 9.89 -15.42
N TRP A 143 -12.22 10.00 -14.11
CA TRP A 143 -11.01 9.79 -13.35
C TRP A 143 -11.29 8.98 -12.09
N GLU A 144 -10.42 8.02 -11.82
CA GLU A 144 -10.49 7.16 -10.65
C GLU A 144 -9.09 7.07 -10.03
N LEU A 145 -9.01 7.28 -8.73
CA LEU A 145 -7.82 7.10 -7.92
C LEU A 145 -8.14 6.14 -6.78
N HIS A 146 -7.32 5.13 -6.66
CA HIS A 146 -7.28 4.26 -5.49
C HIS A 146 -5.87 4.32 -4.92
N SER A 147 -5.73 4.61 -3.63
CA SER A 147 -4.45 4.67 -2.95
C SER A 147 -4.57 4.08 -1.55
N LYS A 148 -3.59 3.28 -1.16
CA LYS A 148 -3.43 2.75 0.19
C LYS A 148 -1.99 2.96 0.63
N ILE A 149 -1.81 3.53 1.80
CA ILE A 149 -0.54 3.59 2.51
C ILE A 149 -0.70 2.92 3.86
N GLU A 150 0.26 2.11 4.24
CA GLU A 150 0.23 1.36 5.48
C GLU A 150 1.65 1.25 6.04
N GLU A 151 1.82 1.73 7.26
CA GLU A 151 3.04 1.48 8.02
C GLU A 151 2.88 0.15 8.76
N THR A 152 3.87 -0.72 8.68
CA THR A 152 3.89 -2.02 9.34
C THR A 152 5.29 -2.36 9.81
N TYR A 153 5.39 -3.23 10.79
CA TYR A 153 6.68 -3.75 11.25
C TYR A 153 7.03 -5.01 10.48
N THR A 154 8.26 -5.07 10.00
CA THR A 154 8.83 -6.27 9.39
C THR A 154 10.10 -6.67 10.14
N GLU A 155 10.39 -7.94 10.18
CA GLU A 155 11.60 -8.44 10.77
C GLU A 155 12.80 -8.14 9.88
N SER A 156 13.84 -7.58 10.49
CA SER A 156 15.06 -7.20 9.79
C SER A 156 15.83 -8.43 9.35
N ARG A 157 16.51 -8.31 8.21
CA ARG A 157 17.31 -9.38 7.63
C ARG A 157 18.77 -8.99 7.58
N ALA A 158 19.64 -9.94 7.83
CA ALA A 158 21.10 -9.78 7.67
C ALA A 158 21.65 -10.87 6.76
N VAL A 159 22.71 -10.52 6.02
CA VAL A 159 23.49 -11.50 5.26
C VAL A 159 24.54 -12.07 6.20
N VAL A 160 24.62 -13.38 6.25
CA VAL A 160 25.66 -14.12 6.93
C VAL A 160 26.47 -14.89 5.89
N TYR A 161 27.78 -14.94 6.07
CA TYR A 161 28.70 -15.63 5.19
C TYR A 161 29.28 -16.83 5.92
N ASP A 162 29.03 -18.03 5.40
CA ASP A 162 29.56 -19.27 5.92
C ASP A 162 30.74 -19.75 5.09
N SER A 163 31.83 -20.12 5.76
CA SER A 163 32.99 -20.70 5.11
C SER A 163 32.73 -22.15 4.75
N ILE A 164 32.84 -22.49 3.47
CA ILE A 164 32.66 -23.85 2.95
C ILE A 164 33.89 -24.45 2.31
N GLY A 165 35.00 -23.67 2.26
CA GLY A 165 36.28 -24.07 1.68
C GLY A 165 36.64 -23.31 0.42
N VAL A 166 37.94 -23.14 0.17
CA VAL A 166 38.43 -22.40 -0.97
C VAL A 166 38.06 -23.08 -2.28
N GLY A 167 37.53 -22.29 -3.21
CA GLY A 167 37.07 -22.77 -4.52
C GLY A 167 35.68 -23.36 -4.54
N LEU A 168 34.99 -23.47 -3.39
CA LEU A 168 33.64 -24.01 -3.28
C LEU A 168 32.57 -22.93 -3.12
N GLY A 169 32.96 -21.71 -2.74
CA GLY A 169 32.07 -20.59 -2.47
C GLY A 169 32.02 -19.60 -3.64
N SER A 170 31.18 -18.61 -3.46
CA SER A 170 30.97 -17.50 -4.41
C SER A 170 31.45 -16.15 -3.87
N TYR A 171 32.05 -16.14 -2.69
CA TYR A 171 32.58 -14.96 -2.03
C TYR A 171 33.92 -15.25 -1.37
N ARG A 172 34.81 -14.24 -1.36
CA ARG A 172 36.03 -14.19 -0.57
C ARG A 172 35.98 -13.02 0.40
N TYR A 173 36.56 -13.17 1.58
CA TYR A 173 36.74 -12.08 2.52
C TYR A 173 37.94 -11.22 2.10
N ASP A 174 37.73 -9.92 2.01
CA ASP A 174 38.81 -8.96 1.73
C ASP A 174 39.17 -8.24 3.05
N GLU A 175 40.32 -8.57 3.61
CA GLU A 175 40.80 -8.01 4.87
C GLU A 175 41.03 -6.50 4.81
N LYS A 176 41.38 -5.97 3.64
CA LYS A 176 41.69 -4.55 3.46
C LYS A 176 40.46 -3.67 3.60
N PHE A 177 39.34 -4.14 3.11
CA PHE A 177 38.08 -3.41 3.15
C PHE A 177 37.10 -3.94 4.22
N ASN A 178 37.43 -5.04 4.89
CA ASN A 178 36.60 -5.75 5.88
C ASN A 178 35.24 -6.12 5.28
N GLU A 179 35.24 -6.60 4.03
CA GLU A 179 34.03 -6.92 3.26
C GLU A 179 34.15 -8.26 2.57
N TYR A 180 32.99 -8.89 2.29
CA TYR A 180 32.91 -10.07 1.45
C TYR A 180 32.64 -9.64 0.01
N ILE A 181 33.58 -9.91 -0.88
CA ILE A 181 33.47 -9.60 -2.31
C ILE A 181 33.17 -10.85 -3.13
N SER A 182 32.40 -10.68 -4.20
CA SER A 182 32.06 -11.80 -5.10
C SER A 182 33.30 -12.33 -5.77
N ASP A 183 33.51 -13.65 -5.65
CA ASP A 183 34.66 -14.38 -6.25
C ASP A 183 34.15 -15.78 -6.64
N PRO A 184 34.18 -16.16 -7.94
CA PRO A 184 33.73 -17.47 -8.39
C PRO A 184 34.50 -18.65 -7.75
N ASN A 185 35.70 -18.40 -7.26
CA ASN A 185 36.57 -19.38 -6.58
C ASN A 185 36.70 -19.06 -5.08
N GLY A 186 35.71 -18.35 -4.53
CA GLY A 186 35.71 -17.94 -3.12
C GLY A 186 35.63 -19.12 -2.15
N ALA A 187 35.73 -18.79 -0.86
CA ALA A 187 35.63 -19.75 0.23
C ALA A 187 34.30 -19.67 1.00
N TYR A 188 33.46 -18.68 0.68
CA TYR A 188 32.24 -18.39 1.44
C TYR A 188 31.01 -18.43 0.55
N ILE A 189 29.88 -18.85 1.15
CA ILE A 189 28.54 -18.69 0.60
C ILE A 189 27.77 -17.70 1.48
N SER A 190 26.86 -16.96 0.87
CA SER A 190 25.98 -16.06 1.61
C SER A 190 24.59 -16.64 1.76
N HIS A 191 24.01 -16.48 2.93
CA HIS A 191 22.58 -16.71 3.14
C HIS A 191 21.98 -15.62 4.02
N THR A 192 20.66 -15.47 3.95
CA THR A 192 19.93 -14.44 4.67
C THR A 192 19.27 -15.04 5.90
N ILE A 193 19.51 -14.44 7.06
CA ILE A 193 18.87 -14.79 8.32
C ILE A 193 17.98 -13.65 8.81
N LEU A 194 17.00 -13.98 9.65
CA LEU A 194 16.20 -13.01 10.38
C LEU A 194 16.95 -12.61 11.65
N THR A 195 17.07 -11.31 11.93
CA THR A 195 17.84 -10.81 13.09
C THR A 195 17.03 -10.79 14.39
N GLY A 196 15.70 -10.90 14.31
CA GLY A 196 14.79 -10.72 15.44
C GLY A 196 14.42 -9.25 15.70
N ASP A 197 15.19 -8.30 15.15
CA ASP A 197 14.86 -6.88 15.20
C ASP A 197 13.69 -6.56 14.26
N ARG A 198 12.93 -5.51 14.57
CA ARG A 198 11.79 -5.10 13.78
C ARG A 198 11.97 -3.69 13.26
N ASP A 199 11.95 -3.56 11.96
CA ASP A 199 11.96 -2.29 11.26
C ASP A 199 10.55 -1.84 10.90
N LEU A 200 10.27 -0.55 11.10
CA LEU A 200 9.05 0.07 10.57
C LEU A 200 9.24 0.31 9.08
N ILE A 201 8.36 -0.27 8.29
CA ILE A 201 8.34 -0.07 6.83
C ILE A 201 6.99 0.51 6.40
N THR A 202 7.04 1.28 5.33
CA THR A 202 5.85 1.79 4.63
C THR A 202 5.57 0.93 3.40
N ASN A 203 4.34 0.46 3.30
CA ASN A 203 3.81 -0.18 2.11
C ASN A 203 2.80 0.78 1.47
N PHE A 204 3.09 1.26 0.27
CA PHE A 204 2.25 2.16 -0.50
C PHE A 204 1.86 1.50 -1.81
N VAL A 205 0.57 1.52 -2.12
CA VAL A 205 0.03 1.06 -3.40
C VAL A 205 -0.94 2.12 -3.90
N ALA A 206 -0.76 2.55 -5.14
CA ALA A 206 -1.74 3.43 -5.79
C ALA A 206 -2.02 2.98 -7.22
N SER A 207 -3.25 3.21 -7.64
CA SER A 207 -3.65 3.08 -9.02
C SER A 207 -4.52 4.25 -9.43
N GLN A 208 -4.22 4.80 -10.61
CA GLN A 208 -4.97 5.87 -11.21
C GLN A 208 -5.43 5.42 -12.60
N ARG A 209 -6.67 5.74 -12.93
CA ARG A 209 -7.21 5.59 -14.28
C ARG A 209 -7.82 6.90 -14.73
N LEU A 210 -7.34 7.41 -15.84
CA LEU A 210 -7.89 8.56 -16.54
C LEU A 210 -8.45 8.09 -17.88
N PHE A 211 -9.67 8.48 -18.19
CA PHE A 211 -10.28 8.26 -19.48
C PHE A 211 -10.88 9.58 -19.98
N ILE A 212 -10.53 9.95 -21.22
CA ILE A 212 -11.03 11.15 -21.90
C ILE A 212 -11.79 10.72 -23.15
N ASP A 213 -13.09 11.00 -23.18
CA ASP A 213 -14.00 10.72 -24.27
C ASP A 213 -14.27 12.02 -25.04
N PHE A 214 -13.54 12.21 -26.13
CA PHE A 214 -13.67 13.43 -26.95
C PHE A 214 -14.98 13.50 -27.71
N ALA A 215 -15.77 12.43 -27.79
CA ALA A 215 -17.11 12.47 -28.39
C ALA A 215 -18.05 13.48 -27.68
N LYS A 216 -17.76 13.80 -26.43
CA LYS A 216 -18.50 14.78 -25.63
C LYS A 216 -18.05 16.23 -25.84
N ILE A 217 -16.99 16.46 -26.60
CA ILE A 217 -16.48 17.79 -26.92
C ILE A 217 -17.09 18.24 -28.27
N PRO A 218 -17.55 19.48 -28.41
CA PRO A 218 -18.19 19.96 -29.64
C PRO A 218 -17.18 20.28 -30.76
N ILE A 219 -16.19 19.39 -30.96
CA ILE A 219 -15.15 19.52 -32.01
C ILE A 219 -15.21 18.27 -32.87
N THR A 220 -15.64 18.44 -34.12
CA THR A 220 -16.01 17.32 -34.98
C THR A 220 -14.89 16.32 -35.26
N PHE A 221 -13.64 16.76 -35.45
CA PHE A 221 -12.53 15.85 -35.75
C PHE A 221 -12.08 15.04 -34.53
N LEU A 222 -12.33 15.52 -33.28
CA LEU A 222 -11.97 14.84 -32.07
C LEU A 222 -12.98 13.77 -31.62
N LYS A 223 -14.21 13.78 -32.15
CA LYS A 223 -15.30 12.90 -31.68
C LYS A 223 -15.02 11.42 -31.73
N ASN A 224 -14.06 11.00 -32.54
CA ASN A 224 -13.70 9.60 -32.72
C ASN A 224 -12.44 9.21 -31.90
N ILE A 225 -11.93 10.13 -31.10
CA ILE A 225 -10.72 9.91 -30.31
C ILE A 225 -11.09 9.62 -28.85
N ASN A 226 -10.42 8.64 -28.26
CA ASN A 226 -10.44 8.35 -26.85
C ASN A 226 -9.01 8.28 -26.35
N VAL A 227 -8.78 8.82 -25.16
CA VAL A 227 -7.49 8.72 -24.48
C VAL A 227 -7.69 7.99 -23.15
N ARG A 228 -6.81 7.06 -22.89
CA ARG A 228 -6.76 6.32 -21.63
C ARG A 228 -5.35 6.38 -21.06
N SER A 229 -5.26 6.65 -19.75
CA SER A 229 -4.03 6.59 -18.99
C SER A 229 -4.27 5.75 -17.74
N ASP A 230 -3.52 4.68 -17.59
CA ASP A 230 -3.51 3.82 -16.40
C ASP A 230 -2.13 3.92 -15.75
N LEU A 231 -2.09 4.35 -14.49
CA LEU A 231 -0.89 4.39 -13.66
C LEU A 231 -1.08 3.42 -12.50
N ARG A 232 -0.08 2.59 -12.26
CA ARG A 232 0.02 1.76 -11.05
C ARG A 232 1.38 1.97 -10.41
N THR A 233 1.39 2.17 -9.09
CA THR A 233 2.59 2.31 -8.30
C THR A 233 2.53 1.42 -7.07
N GLU A 234 3.67 0.86 -6.71
CA GLU A 234 3.86 0.07 -5.49
C GLU A 234 5.21 0.47 -4.90
N PHE A 235 5.22 0.73 -3.60
CA PHE A 235 6.44 1.00 -2.85
C PHE A 235 6.42 0.23 -1.54
N LYS A 236 7.55 -0.34 -1.18
CA LYS A 236 7.78 -0.97 0.11
C LYS A 236 9.20 -0.64 0.57
N GLY A 237 9.33 0.05 1.71
CA GLY A 237 10.63 0.50 2.21
C GLY A 237 10.55 1.22 3.54
N LYS A 238 11.73 1.57 4.10
CA LYS A 238 11.81 2.23 5.42
C LYS A 238 11.33 3.68 5.37
N SER A 239 11.71 4.44 4.37
CA SER A 239 11.39 5.87 4.23
C SER A 239 10.60 6.08 2.95
N PHE A 240 9.32 6.37 3.09
CA PHE A 240 8.46 6.68 1.94
C PHE A 240 8.74 8.07 1.40
N ALA A 241 9.07 8.15 0.09
CA ALA A 241 9.19 9.38 -0.65
C ALA A 241 8.77 9.15 -2.11
N LEU A 242 8.20 10.14 -2.76
CA LEU A 242 7.69 10.00 -4.13
C LEU A 242 8.81 9.86 -5.15
N ASP A 243 9.95 10.52 -4.95
CA ASP A 243 11.16 10.39 -5.76
C ASP A 243 11.67 8.95 -5.79
N LYS A 244 11.66 8.25 -4.65
CA LYS A 244 12.03 6.82 -4.56
C LYS A 244 11.11 5.89 -5.37
N ILE A 245 9.93 6.36 -5.74
CA ILE A 245 9.01 5.62 -6.62
C ILE A 245 9.30 5.93 -8.08
N VAL A 246 9.51 7.23 -8.40
CA VAL A 246 9.64 7.70 -9.78
C VAL A 246 11.04 7.43 -10.35
N GLU A 247 12.06 7.62 -9.52
CA GLU A 247 13.48 7.45 -9.88
C GLU A 247 14.23 6.62 -8.83
N PRO A 248 13.87 5.34 -8.61
CA PRO A 248 14.57 4.51 -7.65
C PRO A 248 16.01 4.25 -8.11
N THR A 249 16.93 4.32 -7.17
CA THR A 249 18.35 4.06 -7.43
C THR A 249 18.77 2.69 -6.90
N LEU A 250 19.71 2.04 -7.59
CA LEU A 250 20.28 0.76 -7.16
C LEU A 250 21.00 0.83 -5.81
N SER A 251 21.49 2.01 -5.42
CA SER A 251 22.21 2.23 -4.17
C SER A 251 21.31 2.43 -2.94
N ASP A 252 20.00 2.58 -3.12
CA ASP A 252 19.08 2.81 -1.99
C ASP A 252 18.67 1.50 -1.32
N ASN A 253 19.39 1.14 -0.25
CA ASN A 253 19.14 -0.06 0.54
C ASN A 253 17.89 0.02 1.45
N GLU A 254 17.25 1.18 1.52
CA GLU A 254 15.99 1.36 2.27
C GLU A 254 14.76 0.88 1.48
N ILE A 255 14.90 0.70 0.17
CA ILE A 255 13.82 0.26 -0.71
C ILE A 255 13.84 -1.26 -0.81
N ALA A 256 12.82 -1.93 -0.27
CA ALA A 256 12.61 -3.35 -0.50
C ALA A 256 11.95 -3.63 -1.87
N ARG A 257 11.10 -2.71 -2.33
CA ARG A 257 10.48 -2.75 -3.65
C ARG A 257 9.97 -1.38 -4.07
N SER A 258 10.22 -1.01 -5.32
CA SER A 258 9.55 0.11 -5.97
C SER A 258 9.13 -0.30 -7.37
N LYS A 259 7.85 -0.11 -7.69
CA LYS A 259 7.30 -0.45 -9.00
C LYS A 259 6.42 0.67 -9.51
N VAL A 260 6.63 1.05 -10.77
CA VAL A 260 5.77 1.97 -11.51
C VAL A 260 5.40 1.31 -12.83
N ASN A 261 4.14 1.39 -13.21
CA ASN A 261 3.67 0.99 -14.53
C ASN A 261 2.72 2.07 -15.02
N LEU A 262 3.12 2.77 -16.07
CA LEU A 262 2.32 3.79 -16.75
C LEU A 262 2.01 3.32 -18.16
N ARG A 263 0.72 3.19 -18.46
CA ARG A 263 0.23 2.90 -19.80
C ARG A 263 -0.63 4.05 -20.29
N ASN A 264 -0.24 4.66 -21.41
CA ASN A 264 -1.01 5.65 -22.13
C ASN A 264 -1.47 5.06 -23.45
N GLU A 265 -2.72 5.29 -23.80
CA GLU A 265 -3.33 4.74 -25.00
C GLU A 265 -4.21 5.79 -25.66
N ILE A 266 -4.08 5.94 -26.97
CA ILE A 266 -4.91 6.80 -27.81
C ILE A 266 -5.59 5.92 -28.84
N ASP A 267 -6.91 5.90 -28.82
CA ASP A 267 -7.74 5.17 -29.76
C ASP A 267 -8.46 6.14 -30.69
N TYR A 268 -8.29 5.97 -31.99
CA TYR A 268 -9.14 6.58 -33.03
C TYR A 268 -10.07 5.50 -33.59
N ASN A 269 -11.37 5.67 -33.38
CA ASN A 269 -12.39 4.71 -33.79
C ASN A 269 -13.62 5.45 -34.36
N PRO A 270 -13.67 5.69 -35.69
CA PRO A 270 -14.78 6.40 -36.33
C PRO A 270 -16.10 5.64 -36.17
N GLN A 271 -17.14 6.33 -35.77
CA GLN A 271 -18.47 5.74 -35.61
C GLN A 271 -18.99 5.11 -36.90
N GLY A 272 -19.65 3.96 -36.79
CA GLY A 272 -20.22 3.24 -37.92
C GLY A 272 -19.22 2.46 -38.78
N THR A 273 -17.95 2.42 -38.41
CA THR A 273 -16.90 1.64 -39.09
C THR A 273 -16.21 0.71 -38.13
N THR A 274 -15.57 -0.35 -38.66
CA THR A 274 -14.68 -1.23 -37.87
C THR A 274 -13.22 -0.79 -37.99
N ARG A 275 -12.96 0.37 -38.62
CA ARG A 275 -11.64 0.98 -38.66
C ARG A 275 -11.23 1.40 -37.26
N ARG A 276 -9.98 1.09 -36.90
CA ARG A 276 -9.41 1.50 -35.62
C ARG A 276 -7.91 1.74 -35.76
N ILE A 277 -7.47 2.85 -35.20
CA ILE A 277 -6.04 3.11 -35.01
C ILE A 277 -5.83 3.24 -33.52
N ARG A 278 -4.95 2.42 -32.99
CA ARG A 278 -4.58 2.39 -31.59
C ARG A 278 -3.10 2.66 -31.45
N ASN A 279 -2.74 3.64 -30.66
CA ASN A 279 -1.37 3.93 -30.29
C ASN A 279 -1.23 3.76 -28.78
N TRP A 280 -0.15 3.12 -28.32
CA TRP A 280 0.12 2.98 -26.90
C TRP A 280 1.60 3.16 -26.57
N VAL A 281 1.81 3.66 -25.36
CA VAL A 281 3.12 3.79 -24.74
C VAL A 281 3.01 3.18 -23.36
N ILE A 282 3.88 2.21 -23.06
CA ILE A 282 4.00 1.62 -21.73
C ILE A 282 5.39 1.92 -21.21
N ASN A 283 5.46 2.47 -19.99
CA ASN A 283 6.69 2.65 -19.26
C ASN A 283 6.55 1.91 -17.92
N SER A 284 7.38 0.91 -17.73
CA SER A 284 7.38 0.07 -16.53
C SER A 284 8.77 0.09 -15.91
N GLN A 285 8.80 0.27 -14.61
CA GLN A 285 10.01 0.27 -13.81
C GLN A 285 9.77 -0.60 -12.58
N ASP A 286 10.67 -1.52 -12.29
CA ASP A 286 10.58 -2.44 -11.15
C ASP A 286 11.94 -2.55 -10.48
N LEU A 287 12.09 -1.96 -9.29
CA LEU A 287 13.24 -2.12 -8.41
C LEU A 287 12.92 -3.17 -7.36
N LEU A 288 13.74 -4.17 -7.24
CA LEU A 288 13.69 -5.22 -6.24
C LEU A 288 14.92 -5.11 -5.33
N GLY A 289 14.70 -4.66 -4.09
CA GLY A 289 15.73 -4.50 -3.06
C GLY A 289 15.61 -5.51 -1.91
N ALA A 290 14.89 -6.63 -2.15
CA ALA A 290 14.70 -7.64 -1.11
C ALA A 290 15.93 -8.55 -0.92
N ASP A 291 16.88 -8.55 -1.86
CA ASP A 291 18.11 -9.31 -1.74
C ASP A 291 19.18 -8.45 -1.06
N PRO A 292 19.65 -8.85 0.15
CA PRO A 292 20.66 -8.07 0.86
C PRO A 292 22.04 -8.02 0.16
N ARG A 293 22.24 -8.79 -0.90
CA ARG A 293 23.46 -8.75 -1.73
C ARG A 293 23.48 -7.60 -2.73
N GLY A 294 22.31 -6.97 -2.97
CA GLY A 294 22.18 -5.84 -3.88
C GLY A 294 20.77 -5.72 -4.44
N ASN A 295 20.53 -4.63 -5.12
CA ASN A 295 19.26 -4.30 -5.73
C ASN A 295 19.26 -4.67 -7.22
N ASP A 296 18.09 -5.07 -7.73
CA ASP A 296 17.83 -5.29 -9.15
C ASP A 296 16.88 -4.23 -9.67
N LEU A 297 17.23 -3.55 -10.76
CA LEU A 297 16.39 -2.56 -11.44
C LEU A 297 16.12 -3.01 -12.86
N ARG A 298 14.85 -3.11 -13.20
CA ARG A 298 14.38 -3.38 -14.56
C ARG A 298 13.53 -2.21 -15.05
N ILE A 299 13.93 -1.64 -16.18
CA ILE A 299 13.15 -0.59 -16.88
C ILE A 299 12.72 -1.18 -18.22
N GLN A 300 11.43 -1.10 -18.50
CA GLN A 300 10.86 -1.56 -19.77
C GLN A 300 10.06 -0.42 -20.40
N LYS A 301 10.37 -0.12 -21.64
CA LYS A 301 9.64 0.82 -22.49
C LYS A 301 9.07 0.09 -23.69
N GLU A 302 7.78 0.28 -23.94
CA GLU A 302 7.09 -0.32 -25.06
C GLU A 302 6.33 0.77 -25.81
N TYR A 303 6.45 0.77 -27.10
CA TYR A 303 5.72 1.64 -28.01
C TYR A 303 5.04 0.78 -29.07
N GLY A 304 3.77 1.05 -29.36
CA GLY A 304 3.08 0.28 -30.36
C GLY A 304 2.01 1.07 -31.09
N VAL A 305 1.80 0.67 -32.33
CA VAL A 305 0.71 1.14 -33.19
C VAL A 305 0.01 -0.06 -33.78
N GLU A 306 -1.28 -0.10 -33.66
CA GLU A 306 -2.16 -1.07 -34.32
C GLU A 306 -3.09 -0.30 -35.25
N TRP A 307 -3.08 -0.66 -36.51
CA TRP A 307 -4.03 -0.17 -37.51
C TRP A 307 -4.90 -1.32 -37.99
N ARG A 308 -6.20 -1.18 -37.82
CA ARG A 308 -7.21 -2.10 -38.30
C ARG A 308 -8.03 -1.44 -39.38
N GLU A 309 -8.06 -2.02 -40.57
CA GLU A 309 -8.82 -1.55 -41.72
C GLU A 309 -9.80 -2.64 -42.19
N PRO A 310 -11.10 -2.35 -42.26
CA PRO A 310 -12.05 -3.28 -42.87
C PRO A 310 -11.97 -3.21 -44.41
N PHE A 311 -11.85 -4.37 -45.05
CA PHE A 311 -11.98 -4.51 -46.51
C PHE A 311 -13.32 -5.17 -46.82
N LYS A 312 -14.29 -4.37 -47.34
CA LYS A 312 -15.66 -4.85 -47.57
C LYS A 312 -16.19 -5.56 -46.29
N LYS A 313 -17.32 -6.16 -46.29
CA LYS A 313 -17.89 -6.76 -45.09
C LYS A 313 -17.22 -8.08 -44.65
N VAL A 314 -16.22 -8.58 -45.36
CA VAL A 314 -15.72 -9.96 -45.24
C VAL A 314 -14.27 -10.05 -44.74
N PHE A 315 -13.43 -9.06 -45.03
CA PHE A 315 -12.00 -9.11 -44.67
C PHE A 315 -11.62 -7.95 -43.77
N HIS A 316 -10.71 -8.24 -42.85
CA HIS A 316 -10.04 -7.23 -42.02
C HIS A 316 -8.54 -7.36 -42.21
N SER A 317 -7.85 -6.24 -42.43
CA SER A 317 -6.40 -6.20 -42.28
C SER A 317 -6.04 -5.61 -40.93
N VAL A 318 -5.02 -6.17 -40.32
CA VAL A 318 -4.44 -5.65 -39.07
C VAL A 318 -2.95 -5.54 -39.27
N LEU A 319 -2.46 -4.30 -39.19
CA LEU A 319 -1.03 -4.00 -39.12
C LEU A 319 -0.70 -3.63 -37.69
N LYS A 320 0.24 -4.33 -37.07
CA LYS A 320 0.72 -4.07 -35.72
C LYS A 320 2.25 -3.92 -35.76
N ILE A 321 2.74 -2.82 -35.23
CA ILE A 321 4.17 -2.53 -35.08
C ILE A 321 4.40 -2.24 -33.62
N GLU A 322 5.38 -2.93 -33.02
CA GLU A 322 5.77 -2.79 -31.62
C GLU A 322 7.28 -2.68 -31.54
N SER A 323 7.74 -1.84 -30.61
CA SER A 323 9.13 -1.76 -30.18
C SER A 323 9.19 -1.96 -28.68
N HIS A 324 10.10 -2.80 -28.24
CA HIS A 324 10.35 -3.11 -26.84
C HIS A 324 11.80 -2.82 -26.52
N ASN A 325 12.04 -2.04 -25.47
CA ASN A 325 13.36 -1.82 -24.91
C ASN A 325 13.35 -2.25 -23.46
N ILE A 326 14.31 -3.05 -23.03
CA ILE A 326 14.44 -3.57 -21.67
C ILE A 326 15.87 -3.35 -21.19
N ASP A 327 16.00 -2.43 -20.23
CA ASP A 327 17.23 -2.20 -19.49
C ASP A 327 17.16 -2.97 -18.16
N HIS A 328 18.17 -3.79 -17.88
CA HIS A 328 18.26 -4.54 -16.64
C HIS A 328 19.63 -4.33 -15.99
N SER A 329 19.62 -3.75 -14.80
CA SER A 329 20.80 -3.46 -14.00
C SER A 329 20.74 -4.17 -12.65
N SER A 330 21.83 -4.79 -12.24
CA SER A 330 21.92 -5.50 -10.96
C SER A 330 23.12 -5.02 -10.15
N GLY A 331 22.88 -4.71 -8.88
CA GLY A 331 23.91 -4.22 -7.95
C GLY A 331 24.92 -5.30 -7.50
N PHE A 332 24.59 -6.59 -7.65
CA PHE A 332 25.43 -7.67 -7.13
C PHE A 332 26.12 -8.55 -8.18
N SER A 333 25.98 -8.25 -9.46
CA SER A 333 26.68 -8.97 -10.53
C SER A 333 26.74 -8.17 -11.83
N ASN A 334 27.95 -7.91 -12.32
CA ASN A 334 28.16 -7.31 -13.63
C ASN A 334 27.65 -8.20 -14.79
N LEU A 335 27.46 -9.49 -14.54
CA LEU A 335 26.94 -10.45 -15.52
C LEU A 335 25.43 -10.35 -15.73
N ARG A 336 24.73 -9.63 -14.86
CA ARG A 336 23.27 -9.45 -14.93
C ARG A 336 22.83 -8.15 -15.60
N ASN A 337 23.78 -7.26 -15.91
CA ASN A 337 23.44 -6.06 -16.65
C ASN A 337 23.25 -6.43 -18.14
N ARG A 338 22.06 -6.16 -18.66
CA ARG A 338 21.68 -6.45 -20.04
C ARG A 338 20.80 -5.33 -20.58
N ASP A 339 21.16 -4.87 -21.75
CA ASP A 339 20.31 -4.03 -22.59
C ASP A 339 19.80 -4.91 -23.73
N VAL A 340 18.48 -4.93 -23.95
CA VAL A 340 17.84 -5.68 -25.02
C VAL A 340 16.99 -4.70 -25.82
N ASP A 341 17.44 -4.41 -27.02
CA ASP A 341 16.72 -3.55 -27.98
C ASP A 341 15.65 -4.33 -28.76
#